data_91ef2ab8d27a5695c9aa586f9f5887bb
#
_entry.id   91ef2ab8d27a5695c9aa586f9f5887bb
#
_cell.length_a   1.000
_cell.length_b   1.000
_cell.length_c   1.000
_cell.angle_alpha   90.00
_cell.angle_beta   90.00
_cell.angle_gamma   90.00
#
_symmetry.space_group_name_H-M   'P 1'
#
loop_
_entity.id
_entity.type
_entity.pdbx_description
1 polymer ?
#
loop_
_entity_poly.entity_id
_entity_poly.type
_entity_poly.pdbx_seq_one_letter_code
_entity_poly.pdbx_strand_id
1 'polypeptide(L)'
;MYSKLEILNLIINFLGAKAYRQISDEKILNLIKLFKPTKTEFDLIRIGDKNDGGYLIPDIVNEIKYCFSGGVGHTNEFESQLEKLGIKSF
;
A
#
# COMPACT_ATOMS: atom_id res chain seq x y z
N MET A 1 19.57 29.20 3.75
CA MET A 1 20.74 28.86 2.92
C MET A 1 20.44 27.60 2.13
N TYR A 2 20.70 27.58 0.86
CA TYR A 2 20.46 26.41 0.00
C TYR A 2 21.52 25.33 0.20
N SER A 3 21.08 24.05 0.19
CA SER A 3 22.01 22.92 0.15
C SER A 3 22.74 22.85 -1.20
N LYS A 4 23.87 22.12 -1.26
CA LYS A 4 24.59 21.88 -2.52
C LYS A 4 23.70 21.26 -3.61
N LEU A 5 22.79 20.37 -3.21
CA LEU A 5 21.84 19.73 -4.12
C LEU A 5 20.79 20.71 -4.65
N GLU A 6 20.32 21.61 -3.82
CA GLU A 6 19.37 22.66 -4.23
C GLU A 6 20.01 23.63 -5.23
N ILE A 7 21.24 24.04 -4.98
CA ILE A 7 22.02 24.90 -5.92
C ILE A 7 22.22 24.17 -7.25
N LEU A 8 22.62 22.90 -7.22
CA LEU A 8 22.77 22.09 -8.42
C LEU A 8 21.44 22.00 -9.19
N ASN A 9 20.33 21.77 -8.50
CA ASN A 9 19.02 21.70 -9.13
C ASN A 9 18.57 23.02 -9.75
N LEU A 10 18.92 24.16 -9.16
CA LEU A 10 18.65 25.48 -9.76
C LEU A 10 19.37 25.62 -11.11
N ILE A 11 20.59 25.12 -11.21
CA ILE A 11 21.40 25.19 -12.44
C ILE A 11 20.84 24.23 -13.49
N ILE A 12 20.63 22.96 -13.15
CA ILE A 12 20.23 21.94 -14.12
C ILE A 12 18.75 21.97 -14.50
N ASN A 13 17.88 22.59 -13.69
CA ASN A 13 16.48 22.83 -14.05
C ASN A 13 16.35 23.62 -15.36
N PHE A 14 17.29 24.50 -15.62
CA PHE A 14 17.37 25.23 -16.89
C PHE A 14 17.49 24.29 -18.09
N LEU A 15 18.08 23.10 -17.90
CA LEU A 15 18.23 22.04 -18.90
C LEU A 15 17.07 21.03 -18.88
N GLY A 16 16.02 21.26 -18.08
CA GLY A 16 14.89 20.34 -17.94
C GLY A 16 15.22 19.06 -17.17
N ALA A 17 16.29 19.06 -16.36
CA ALA A 17 16.72 17.93 -15.57
C ALA A 17 16.58 18.18 -14.06
N LYS A 18 16.62 17.12 -13.26
CA LYS A 18 16.68 17.17 -11.80
C LYS A 18 17.73 16.20 -11.27
N ALA A 19 18.46 16.63 -10.24
CA ALA A 19 19.37 15.76 -9.50
C ALA A 19 18.74 15.35 -8.17
N TYR A 20 18.89 14.08 -7.82
CA TYR A 20 18.47 13.52 -6.55
C TYR A 20 19.63 12.85 -5.87
N ARG A 21 19.64 12.90 -4.53
CA ARG A 21 20.62 12.12 -3.78
C ARG A 21 20.23 10.65 -3.86
N GLN A 22 21.16 9.83 -4.33
CA GLN A 22 20.95 8.39 -4.36
C GLN A 22 20.90 7.82 -2.95
N ILE A 23 19.91 6.98 -2.69
CA ILE A 23 19.82 6.21 -1.46
C ILE A 23 20.72 4.98 -1.60
N SER A 24 21.46 4.61 -0.55
CA SER A 24 22.30 3.42 -0.57
C SER A 24 21.45 2.14 -0.66
N ASP A 25 21.98 1.14 -1.35
CA ASP A 25 21.32 -0.17 -1.48
C ASP A 25 21.04 -0.82 -0.12
N GLU A 26 21.95 -0.64 0.84
CA GLU A 26 21.75 -1.12 2.22
C GLU A 26 20.49 -0.53 2.88
N LYS A 27 20.28 0.78 2.74
CA LYS A 27 19.06 1.42 3.28
C LYS A 27 17.80 0.92 2.60
N ILE A 28 17.85 0.71 1.29
CA ILE A 28 16.72 0.16 0.51
C ILE A 28 16.42 -1.27 0.97
N LEU A 29 17.43 -2.12 1.09
CA LEU A 29 17.26 -3.51 1.56
C LEU A 29 16.72 -3.57 2.99
N ASN A 30 17.18 -2.71 3.88
CA ASN A 30 16.67 -2.64 5.24
C ASN A 30 15.19 -2.21 5.27
N LEU A 31 14.81 -1.27 4.43
CA LEU A 31 13.41 -0.87 4.28
C LEU A 31 12.54 -2.02 3.76
N ILE A 32 13.00 -2.72 2.71
CA ILE A 32 12.28 -3.86 2.12
C ILE A 32 12.08 -4.98 3.14
N LYS A 33 13.04 -5.24 4.01
CA LYS A 33 12.92 -6.24 5.08
C LYS A 33 11.77 -5.95 6.05
N LEU A 34 11.43 -4.68 6.26
CA LEU A 34 10.30 -4.28 7.11
C LEU A 34 8.93 -4.66 6.51
N PHE A 35 8.86 -4.81 5.19
CA PHE A 35 7.64 -5.21 4.48
C PHE A 35 7.51 -6.73 4.30
N LYS A 36 8.44 -7.51 4.87
CA LYS A 36 8.36 -8.96 4.79
C LYS A 36 7.07 -9.46 5.44
N PRO A 37 6.24 -10.24 4.73
CA PRO A 37 5.02 -10.79 5.30
C PRO A 37 5.31 -11.67 6.53
N THR A 38 4.50 -11.54 7.55
CA THR A 38 4.56 -12.39 8.74
C THR A 38 3.62 -13.58 8.55
N LYS A 39 4.14 -14.78 8.77
CA LYS A 39 3.31 -15.98 8.76
C LYS A 39 2.38 -15.97 9.98
N THR A 40 1.10 -16.20 9.77
CA THR A 40 0.10 -16.35 10.82
C THR A 40 -0.41 -17.80 10.88
N GLU A 41 -1.14 -18.13 11.92
CA GLU A 41 -1.81 -19.43 12.07
C GLU A 41 -3.09 -19.53 11.22
N PHE A 42 -3.57 -18.42 10.69
CA PHE A 42 -4.78 -18.36 9.88
C PHE A 42 -4.47 -18.55 8.40
N ASP A 43 -5.37 -19.25 7.72
CA ASP A 43 -5.38 -19.29 6.27
C ASP A 43 -5.71 -17.92 5.69
N LEU A 44 -5.28 -17.66 4.47
CA LEU A 44 -5.62 -16.44 3.75
C LEU A 44 -6.79 -16.70 2.82
N ILE A 45 -7.77 -15.81 2.87
CA ILE A 45 -8.88 -15.80 1.93
C ILE A 45 -8.86 -14.52 1.10
N ARG A 46 -9.31 -14.62 -0.14
CA ARG A 46 -9.44 -13.46 -1.01
C ARG A 46 -10.86 -12.93 -0.94
N ILE A 47 -10.97 -11.63 -0.65
CA ILE A 47 -12.25 -10.89 -0.69
C ILE A 47 -12.15 -9.79 -1.74
N GLY A 48 -13.17 -9.66 -2.57
CA GLY A 48 -13.23 -8.68 -3.64
C GLY A 48 -12.84 -9.25 -5.00
N ASP A 49 -12.46 -8.35 -5.91
CA ASP A 49 -12.15 -8.67 -7.30
C ASP A 49 -10.90 -9.59 -7.43
N LYS A 50 -10.85 -10.30 -8.53
CA LYS A 50 -9.68 -11.14 -8.89
C LYS A 50 -8.44 -10.31 -9.19
N ASN A 51 -8.64 -9.10 -9.71
CA ASN A 51 -7.59 -8.19 -10.13
C ASN A 51 -7.41 -7.09 -9.10
N ASP A 52 -7.67 -5.85 -9.49
CA ASP A 52 -7.64 -4.71 -8.59
C ASP A 52 -8.91 -4.65 -7.72
N GLY A 53 -8.77 -4.19 -6.50
CA GLY A 53 -9.87 -4.09 -5.53
C GLY A 53 -10.21 -5.38 -4.79
N GLY A 54 -9.37 -6.41 -4.92
CA GLY A 54 -9.43 -7.62 -4.09
C GLY A 54 -8.21 -7.77 -3.20
N TYR A 55 -8.42 -8.28 -1.98
CA TYR A 55 -7.38 -8.38 -0.97
C TYR A 55 -7.35 -9.75 -0.32
N LEU A 56 -6.16 -10.23 -0.01
CA LEU A 56 -5.96 -11.40 0.83
C LEU A 56 -5.98 -10.97 2.28
N ILE A 57 -6.87 -11.56 3.05
CA ILE A 57 -6.97 -11.31 4.49
C ILE A 57 -6.93 -12.65 5.25
N PRO A 58 -6.53 -12.65 6.53
CA PRO A 58 -6.68 -13.83 7.38
C PRO A 58 -8.15 -14.25 7.49
N ASP A 59 -8.41 -15.53 7.51
CA ASP A 59 -9.77 -16.08 7.65
C ASP A 59 -10.27 -15.97 9.09
N ILE A 60 -10.58 -14.76 9.47
CA ILE A 60 -11.17 -14.40 10.77
C ILE A 60 -12.49 -13.63 10.58
N VAL A 61 -13.13 -13.79 9.44
CA VAL A 61 -14.32 -13.02 9.05
C VAL A 61 -15.47 -13.16 10.06
N ASN A 62 -15.56 -14.29 10.73
CA ASN A 62 -16.59 -14.52 11.76
C ASN A 62 -16.39 -13.66 13.03
N GLU A 63 -15.20 -13.14 13.24
CA GLU A 63 -14.86 -12.28 14.38
C GLU A 63 -14.97 -10.79 14.04
N ILE A 64 -15.08 -10.45 12.76
CA ILE A 64 -15.13 -9.08 12.28
C ILE A 64 -16.59 -8.62 12.17
N LYS A 65 -16.90 -7.48 12.76
CA LYS A 65 -18.22 -6.85 12.69
C LYS A 65 -18.27 -5.65 11.76
N TYR A 66 -17.20 -4.91 11.70
CA TYR A 66 -17.09 -3.65 10.96
C TYR A 66 -15.79 -3.59 10.17
N CYS A 67 -15.86 -2.94 9.01
CA CYS A 67 -14.72 -2.62 8.19
C CYS A 67 -14.75 -1.13 7.83
N PHE A 68 -13.63 -0.46 7.95
CA PHE A 68 -13.44 0.89 7.42
C PHE A 68 -12.73 0.81 6.08
N SER A 69 -13.39 1.27 5.03
CA SER A 69 -12.83 1.31 3.68
C SER A 69 -12.49 2.76 3.31
N GLY A 70 -11.22 3.08 3.29
CA GLY A 70 -10.72 4.45 3.10
C GLY A 70 -10.79 4.98 1.68
N GLY A 71 -11.17 4.16 0.71
CA GLY A 71 -11.29 4.58 -0.69
C GLY A 71 -11.85 3.46 -1.56
N VAL A 72 -12.89 3.78 -2.31
CA VAL A 72 -13.50 2.86 -3.28
C VAL A 72 -13.10 3.33 -4.68
N GLY A 73 -12.45 2.45 -5.44
CA GLY A 73 -12.05 2.71 -6.82
C GLY A 73 -13.17 2.45 -7.82
N HIS A 74 -12.84 1.81 -8.91
CA HIS A 74 -13.81 1.49 -9.97
C HIS A 74 -14.79 0.36 -9.58
N THR A 75 -14.48 -0.41 -8.57
CA THR A 75 -15.30 -1.52 -8.09
C THR A 75 -15.45 -1.45 -6.57
N ASN A 76 -16.60 -1.87 -6.09
CA ASN A 76 -16.91 -2.01 -4.68
C ASN A 76 -17.14 -3.49 -4.29
N GLU A 77 -16.56 -4.41 -5.04
CA GLU A 77 -16.76 -5.85 -4.82
C GLU A 77 -16.25 -6.31 -3.45
N PHE A 78 -15.18 -5.70 -2.97
CA PHE A 78 -14.64 -6.00 -1.64
C PHE A 78 -15.67 -5.68 -0.54
N GLU A 79 -16.22 -4.48 -0.53
CA GLU A 79 -17.21 -4.01 0.42
C GLU A 79 -18.51 -4.81 0.30
N SER A 80 -18.97 -5.07 -0.92
CA SER A 80 -20.17 -5.86 -1.19
C SER A 80 -20.04 -7.29 -0.70
N GLN A 81 -18.88 -7.89 -0.86
CA GLN A 81 -18.62 -9.24 -0.38
C GLN A 81 -18.53 -9.30 1.15
N LEU A 82 -17.94 -8.29 1.79
CA LEU A 82 -17.94 -8.16 3.25
C LEU A 82 -19.35 -8.04 3.80
N GLU A 83 -20.22 -7.27 3.17
CA GLU A 83 -21.63 -7.13 3.58
C GLU A 83 -22.40 -8.46 3.50
N LYS A 84 -22.14 -9.26 2.45
CA LYS A 84 -22.71 -10.62 2.33
C LYS A 84 -22.25 -11.56 3.46
N LEU A 85 -21.07 -11.29 4.02
CA LEU A 85 -20.54 -12.03 5.18
C LEU A 85 -21.00 -11.44 6.52
N GLY A 86 -21.87 -10.42 6.51
CA GLY A 86 -22.39 -9.78 7.70
C GLY A 86 -21.48 -8.70 8.30
N ILE A 87 -20.45 -8.28 7.57
CA ILE A 87 -19.51 -7.25 7.99
C ILE A 87 -19.94 -5.91 7.39
N LYS A 88 -20.27 -4.95 8.24
CA LYS A 88 -20.69 -3.62 7.81
C LYS A 88 -19.48 -2.77 7.43
N SER A 89 -19.48 -2.22 6.21
CA SER A 89 -18.44 -1.34 5.70
C SER A 89 -18.85 0.13 5.80
N PHE A 90 -17.84 0.98 6.06
CA PHE A 90 -17.97 2.42 6.12
C PHE A 90 -16.94 3.10 5.21
#